data_6d664b6880ca24969a38fa8a18ba99a6
#
_entry.id   6d664b6880ca24969a38fa8a18ba99a6
#
_cell.length_a   1.000
_cell.length_b   1.000
_cell.length_c   1.000
_cell.angle_alpha   90.00
_cell.angle_beta   90.00
_cell.angle_gamma   90.00
#
_symmetry.space_group_name_H-M   'P 1'
#
loop_
_entity.id
_entity.type
_entity.pdbx_description
1 polymer ?
#
loop_
_entity_poly.entity_id
_entity_poly.type
_entity_poly.pdbx_seq_one_letter_code
_entity_poly.pdbx_strand_id
1 'polypeptide(L)'
;GHMAISKEPRFIGGVWGPYYSAVLPEYWLNEGGQSATGALIDHVIQSHPCYETLLTQAKSQGQTIYEVLNALLRKMAGEPEDIAFLTRDMHILPYFHGNRSPRANPTLTGAITGLKLSRTPEDMALQYLATIQAIALGTRHIIETMNQSGYTIDTIMASGGGTKNPIFVQEHANATGCAMLLPEESEAMLLGGAMMGTIAAGVFDTFPEAMSAMSRIGKTVTPQTNRIKQYYDRKYRVFHEMYQDHMKY
;
A
#
# COMPACT_ATOMS: atom_id res chain seq x y z
N GLY A 1 2.50 7.80 3.17
CA GLY A 1 3.46 7.69 4.28
C GLY A 1 3.19 6.46 5.12
N HIS A 2 4.24 5.92 5.73
CA HIS A 2 4.20 4.79 6.67
C HIS A 2 4.81 5.30 7.97
N MET A 3 4.00 5.43 9.00
CA MET A 3 4.39 6.02 10.28
C MET A 3 4.43 4.95 11.35
N ALA A 4 5.52 4.90 12.11
CA ALA A 4 5.65 4.08 13.30
C ALA A 4 6.15 4.93 14.46
N ILE A 5 5.59 4.70 15.65
CA ILE A 5 5.97 5.43 16.87
C ILE A 5 6.55 4.48 17.91
N SER A 6 7.44 4.98 18.74
CA SER A 6 8.03 4.24 19.85
C SER A 6 8.39 5.17 21.02
N LYS A 7 8.56 4.60 22.22
CA LYS A 7 9.04 5.36 23.40
C LYS A 7 10.54 5.67 23.33
N GLU A 8 11.28 4.96 22.49
CA GLU A 8 12.73 5.12 22.34
C GLU A 8 13.08 5.56 20.91
N PRO A 9 14.13 6.39 20.74
CA PRO A 9 14.60 6.78 19.42
C PRO A 9 15.18 5.58 18.66
N ARG A 10 14.81 5.43 17.37
CA ARG A 10 15.34 4.39 16.49
C ARG A 10 15.90 5.02 15.22
N PHE A 11 17.20 4.89 15.01
CA PHE A 11 17.87 5.37 13.81
C PHE A 11 17.85 4.27 12.75
N ILE A 12 17.15 4.53 11.64
CA ILE A 12 16.88 3.54 10.58
C ILE A 12 17.34 4.13 9.25
N GLY A 13 18.34 3.49 8.62
CA GLY A 13 18.82 3.94 7.31
C GLY A 13 17.69 3.95 6.26
N GLY A 14 17.57 5.07 5.54
CA GLY A 14 16.55 5.23 4.50
C GLY A 14 15.12 5.49 5.00
N VAL A 15 14.93 5.61 6.31
CA VAL A 15 13.66 5.98 6.95
C VAL A 15 13.87 7.29 7.71
N TRP A 16 12.93 8.20 7.60
CA TRP A 16 13.02 9.51 8.24
C TRP A 16 12.73 9.44 9.73
N GLY A 17 13.37 10.31 10.49
CA GLY A 17 13.32 10.32 11.94
C GLY A 17 14.60 9.78 12.58
N PRO A 18 14.59 9.53 13.90
CA PRO A 18 13.43 9.67 14.80
C PRO A 18 13.12 11.14 15.11
N TYR A 19 11.83 11.50 15.07
CA TYR A 19 11.34 12.83 15.43
C TYR A 19 10.60 12.79 16.76
N TYR A 20 11.06 13.52 17.77
CA TYR A 20 10.44 13.54 19.09
C TYR A 20 9.17 14.38 19.11
N SER A 21 8.09 13.84 19.69
CA SER A 21 6.80 14.52 19.86
C SER A 21 6.19 15.09 18.57
N ALA A 22 6.53 14.54 17.40
CA ALA A 22 6.07 15.09 16.13
C ALA A 22 4.61 14.73 15.81
N VAL A 23 4.12 13.57 16.23
CA VAL A 23 2.74 13.10 16.01
C VAL A 23 2.02 12.92 17.33
N LEU A 24 2.67 12.31 18.30
CA LEU A 24 2.10 12.07 19.62
C LEU A 24 3.11 12.55 20.67
N PRO A 25 2.67 13.33 21.68
CA PRO A 25 3.56 13.79 22.75
C PRO A 25 4.31 12.64 23.40
N GLU A 26 5.61 12.85 23.69
CA GLU A 26 6.51 11.91 24.35
C GLU A 26 6.83 10.63 23.54
N TYR A 27 6.46 10.56 22.29
CA TYR A 27 6.83 9.47 21.38
C TYR A 27 7.78 9.94 20.28
N TRP A 28 8.61 9.02 19.84
CA TRP A 28 9.46 9.17 18.68
C TRP A 28 8.76 8.63 17.43
N LEU A 29 8.77 9.39 16.34
CA LEU A 29 8.22 9.01 15.05
C LEU A 29 9.33 8.59 14.10
N ASN A 30 9.17 7.45 13.45
CA ASN A 30 9.83 7.12 12.20
C ASN A 30 8.83 7.15 11.05
N GLU A 31 9.22 7.76 9.93
CA GLU A 31 8.38 7.86 8.74
C GLU A 31 9.09 7.28 7.51
N GLY A 32 8.55 6.18 6.99
CA GLY A 32 8.86 5.67 5.66
C GLY A 32 7.82 6.12 4.64
N GLY A 33 8.09 5.88 3.36
CA GLY A 33 7.11 6.19 2.33
C GLY A 33 7.52 5.70 0.95
N GLN A 34 6.54 5.56 0.09
CA GLN A 34 6.73 5.32 -1.33
C GLN A 34 6.50 6.63 -2.10
N SER A 35 7.32 6.87 -3.12
CA SER A 35 7.26 8.12 -3.91
C SER A 35 5.98 8.24 -4.71
N ALA A 36 5.43 7.11 -5.19
CA ALA A 36 4.18 7.04 -5.91
C ALA A 36 3.41 5.77 -5.53
N THR A 37 2.10 5.87 -5.32
CA THR A 37 1.20 4.75 -5.08
C THR A 37 -0.03 4.85 -5.99
N GLY A 38 -1.07 5.59 -5.63
CA GLY A 38 -2.22 5.81 -6.52
C GLY A 38 -1.82 6.38 -7.87
N ALA A 39 -0.94 7.37 -7.90
CA ALA A 39 -0.44 7.95 -9.15
C ALA A 39 0.32 6.94 -10.03
N LEU A 40 1.00 5.93 -9.44
CA LEU A 40 1.61 4.86 -10.22
C LEU A 40 0.55 3.95 -10.83
N ILE A 41 -0.48 3.60 -10.07
CA ILE A 41 -1.61 2.80 -10.59
C ILE A 41 -2.24 3.54 -11.77
N ASP A 42 -2.55 4.83 -11.60
CA ASP A 42 -3.14 5.66 -12.64
C ASP A 42 -2.26 5.72 -13.89
N HIS A 43 -0.96 5.94 -13.71
CA HIS A 43 -0.01 5.98 -14.82
C HIS A 43 0.00 4.66 -15.60
N VAL A 44 0.05 3.52 -14.94
CA VAL A 44 0.09 2.21 -15.59
C VAL A 44 -1.20 1.93 -16.37
N ILE A 45 -2.38 2.16 -15.75
CA ILE A 45 -3.64 1.91 -16.45
C ILE A 45 -3.90 2.89 -17.57
N GLN A 46 -3.55 4.17 -17.41
CA GLN A 46 -3.70 5.21 -18.44
C GLN A 46 -2.78 4.99 -19.64
N SER A 47 -1.64 4.35 -19.44
CA SER A 47 -0.72 3.99 -20.52
C SER A 47 -1.19 2.79 -21.35
N HIS A 48 -2.21 2.07 -20.90
CA HIS A 48 -2.69 0.88 -21.58
C HIS A 48 -3.67 1.24 -22.73
N PRO A 49 -3.55 0.61 -23.92
CA PRO A 49 -4.39 0.93 -25.07
C PRO A 49 -5.91 0.79 -24.85
N CYS A 50 -6.36 -0.04 -23.91
CA CYS A 50 -7.78 -0.21 -23.58
C CYS A 50 -8.33 0.84 -22.63
N TYR A 51 -7.50 1.75 -22.09
CA TYR A 51 -7.91 2.67 -21.03
C TYR A 51 -9.16 3.47 -21.39
N GLU A 52 -9.13 4.20 -22.51
CA GLU A 52 -10.24 5.09 -22.91
C GLU A 52 -11.56 4.31 -23.16
N THR A 53 -11.45 3.12 -23.74
CA THR A 53 -12.60 2.26 -23.97
C THR A 53 -13.23 1.80 -22.65
N LEU A 54 -12.41 1.30 -21.73
CA LEU A 54 -12.89 0.85 -20.42
C LEU A 54 -13.38 2.00 -19.55
N LEU A 55 -12.74 3.17 -19.62
CA LEU A 55 -13.18 4.37 -18.90
C LEU A 55 -14.57 4.81 -19.38
N THR A 56 -14.80 4.80 -20.70
CA THR A 56 -16.09 5.13 -21.30
C THR A 56 -17.16 4.15 -20.85
N GLN A 57 -16.84 2.85 -20.87
CA GLN A 57 -17.74 1.80 -20.38
C GLN A 57 -18.06 2.00 -18.88
N ALA A 58 -17.06 2.23 -18.04
CA ALA A 58 -17.24 2.46 -16.61
C ALA A 58 -18.19 3.63 -16.36
N LYS A 59 -17.96 4.79 -17.01
CA LYS A 59 -18.81 5.97 -16.91
C LYS A 59 -20.26 5.68 -17.32
N SER A 60 -20.48 4.94 -18.40
CA SER A 60 -21.83 4.58 -18.86
C SER A 60 -22.60 3.69 -17.88
N GLN A 61 -21.88 2.97 -17.01
CA GLN A 61 -22.42 2.10 -15.97
C GLN A 61 -22.45 2.75 -14.57
N GLY A 62 -22.05 4.03 -14.45
CA GLY A 62 -21.95 4.72 -13.17
C GLY A 62 -20.87 4.13 -12.24
N GLN A 63 -19.86 3.48 -12.81
CA GLN A 63 -18.76 2.83 -12.10
C GLN A 63 -17.45 3.59 -12.28
N THR A 64 -16.53 3.39 -11.36
CA THR A 64 -15.13 3.78 -11.52
C THR A 64 -14.39 2.75 -12.39
N ILE A 65 -13.30 3.18 -13.02
CA ILE A 65 -12.41 2.27 -13.76
C ILE A 65 -11.85 1.15 -12.85
N TYR A 66 -11.60 1.44 -11.58
CA TYR A 66 -11.11 0.47 -10.60
C TYR A 66 -12.14 -0.62 -10.27
N GLU A 67 -13.43 -0.27 -10.20
CA GLU A 67 -14.51 -1.25 -9.99
C GLU A 67 -14.61 -2.20 -11.19
N VAL A 68 -14.49 -1.70 -12.40
CA VAL A 68 -14.47 -2.51 -13.62
C VAL A 68 -13.26 -3.46 -13.63
N LEU A 69 -12.07 -2.96 -13.34
CA LEU A 69 -10.84 -3.77 -13.26
C LEU A 69 -10.94 -4.82 -12.15
N ASN A 70 -11.46 -4.45 -11.00
CA ASN A 70 -11.68 -5.38 -9.88
C ASN A 70 -12.70 -6.49 -10.26
N ALA A 71 -13.74 -6.17 -11.02
CA ALA A 71 -14.71 -7.15 -11.50
C ALA A 71 -14.08 -8.13 -12.52
N LEU A 72 -13.23 -7.61 -13.42
CA LEU A 72 -12.45 -8.45 -14.34
C LEU A 72 -11.53 -9.42 -13.60
N LEU A 73 -10.78 -8.93 -12.62
CA LEU A 73 -9.88 -9.78 -11.82
C LEU A 73 -10.64 -10.89 -11.10
N ARG A 74 -11.78 -10.58 -10.48
CA ARG A 74 -12.62 -11.60 -9.82
C ARG A 74 -13.12 -12.64 -10.82
N LYS A 75 -13.57 -12.21 -12.01
CA LYS A 75 -14.00 -13.11 -13.07
C LYS A 75 -12.89 -14.03 -13.56
N MET A 76 -11.66 -13.50 -13.69
CA MET A 76 -10.49 -14.25 -14.14
C MET A 76 -10.00 -15.26 -13.10
N ALA A 77 -10.07 -14.92 -11.83
CA ALA A 77 -9.61 -15.78 -10.74
C ALA A 77 -10.58 -16.94 -10.44
N GLY A 78 -11.87 -16.70 -10.59
CA GLY A 78 -12.92 -17.61 -10.12
C GLY A 78 -13.15 -17.49 -8.62
N GLU A 79 -12.15 -17.84 -7.82
CA GLU A 79 -12.20 -17.68 -6.36
C GLU A 79 -11.44 -16.43 -5.89
N PRO A 80 -11.95 -15.72 -4.86
CA PRO A 80 -11.29 -14.50 -4.35
C PRO A 80 -9.83 -14.71 -3.92
N GLU A 81 -9.51 -15.88 -3.40
CA GLU A 81 -8.15 -16.23 -2.95
C GLU A 81 -7.17 -16.40 -4.12
N ASP A 82 -7.65 -16.71 -5.32
CA ASP A 82 -6.82 -16.96 -6.48
C ASP A 82 -6.43 -15.67 -7.23
N ILE A 83 -7.00 -14.52 -6.88
CA ILE A 83 -6.67 -13.23 -7.50
C ILE A 83 -5.17 -12.98 -7.45
N ALA A 84 -4.52 -13.19 -6.30
CA ALA A 84 -3.10 -12.94 -6.14
C ALA A 84 -2.23 -13.68 -7.18
N PHE A 85 -2.62 -14.89 -7.60
CA PHE A 85 -1.84 -15.73 -8.51
C PHE A 85 -1.96 -15.34 -9.99
N LEU A 86 -2.90 -14.48 -10.37
CA LEU A 86 -3.11 -14.05 -11.76
C LEU A 86 -1.86 -13.40 -12.36
N THR A 87 -1.01 -12.81 -11.53
CA THR A 87 0.20 -12.09 -11.95
C THR A 87 1.49 -12.83 -11.62
N ARG A 88 1.46 -14.18 -11.55
CA ARG A 88 2.63 -14.99 -11.19
C ARG A 88 3.87 -14.71 -12.07
N ASP A 89 3.64 -14.41 -13.35
CA ASP A 89 4.69 -14.21 -14.36
C ASP A 89 4.89 -12.72 -14.70
N MET A 90 4.20 -11.81 -13.99
CA MET A 90 4.31 -10.37 -14.19
C MET A 90 4.80 -9.70 -12.90
N HIS A 91 5.88 -8.94 -13.01
CA HIS A 91 6.50 -8.25 -11.88
C HIS A 91 6.77 -6.80 -12.21
N ILE A 92 6.59 -5.92 -11.23
CA ILE A 92 6.84 -4.49 -11.37
C ILE A 92 7.81 -4.03 -10.28
N LEU A 93 8.84 -3.30 -10.66
CA LEU A 93 9.67 -2.53 -9.76
C LEU A 93 9.05 -1.12 -9.65
N PRO A 94 8.43 -0.73 -8.53
CA PRO A 94 7.54 0.44 -8.47
C PRO A 94 8.29 1.77 -8.31
N TYR A 95 9.51 1.88 -8.82
CA TYR A 95 10.38 3.04 -8.63
C TYR A 95 10.26 4.09 -9.74
N PHE A 96 9.07 4.22 -10.33
CA PHE A 96 8.80 5.17 -11.42
C PHE A 96 9.04 6.64 -11.05
N HIS A 97 9.18 6.93 -9.77
CA HIS A 97 9.54 8.25 -9.23
C HIS A 97 10.59 8.12 -8.13
N GLY A 98 11.62 7.31 -8.38
CA GLY A 98 12.62 6.96 -7.37
C GLY A 98 12.08 6.06 -6.24
N ASN A 99 12.91 5.79 -5.25
CA ASN A 99 12.50 5.13 -4.02
C ASN A 99 12.81 6.03 -2.81
N ARG A 100 11.76 6.47 -2.12
CA ARG A 100 11.89 7.31 -0.92
C ARG A 100 12.41 6.48 0.27
N SER A 101 11.78 5.33 0.53
CA SER A 101 12.13 4.44 1.63
C SER A 101 12.02 2.98 1.22
N PRO A 102 12.89 2.10 1.71
CA PRO A 102 14.06 2.37 2.56
C PRO A 102 15.36 2.60 1.77
N ARG A 103 15.35 2.62 0.43
CA ARG A 103 16.56 2.77 -0.37
C ARG A 103 17.08 4.21 -0.43
N ALA A 104 16.22 5.21 -0.18
CA ALA A 104 16.53 6.64 -0.20
C ALA A 104 17.28 7.07 -1.48
N ASN A 105 16.86 6.54 -2.63
CA ASN A 105 17.50 6.81 -3.91
C ASN A 105 16.48 7.42 -4.91
N PRO A 106 16.54 8.73 -5.19
CA PRO A 106 15.62 9.40 -6.09
C PRO A 106 15.92 9.14 -7.58
N THR A 107 17.07 8.56 -7.92
CA THR A 107 17.47 8.32 -9.31
C THR A 107 16.99 6.98 -9.88
N LEU A 108 16.43 6.12 -9.02
CA LEU A 108 15.88 4.85 -9.47
C LEU A 108 14.70 5.06 -10.41
N THR A 109 14.58 4.17 -11.40
CA THR A 109 13.47 4.14 -12.34
C THR A 109 12.67 2.85 -12.23
N GLY A 110 11.42 2.87 -12.69
CA GLY A 110 10.55 1.71 -12.67
C GLY A 110 10.85 0.71 -13.78
N ALA A 111 10.44 -0.54 -13.57
CA ALA A 111 10.52 -1.58 -14.59
C ALA A 111 9.28 -2.49 -14.53
N ILE A 112 8.85 -2.99 -15.69
CA ILE A 112 7.78 -3.99 -15.81
C ILE A 112 8.35 -5.18 -16.56
N THR A 113 8.19 -6.38 -16.01
CA THR A 113 8.58 -7.64 -16.66
C THR A 113 7.38 -8.55 -16.85
N GLY A 114 7.45 -9.47 -17.83
CA GLY A 114 6.37 -10.40 -18.12
C GLY A 114 5.26 -9.85 -19.02
N LEU A 115 5.51 -8.73 -19.72
CA LEU A 115 4.58 -8.19 -20.72
C LEU A 115 4.42 -9.14 -21.90
N LYS A 116 3.20 -9.21 -22.45
CA LYS A 116 2.82 -10.01 -23.62
C LYS A 116 2.34 -9.10 -24.75
N LEU A 117 2.31 -9.62 -25.96
CA LEU A 117 1.68 -8.96 -27.10
C LEU A 117 0.16 -9.04 -26.98
N SER A 118 -0.39 -8.36 -25.98
CA SER A 118 -1.81 -8.32 -25.68
C SER A 118 -2.28 -6.88 -25.52
N ARG A 119 -3.55 -6.63 -25.86
CA ARG A 119 -4.19 -5.32 -25.72
C ARG A 119 -5.63 -5.51 -25.26
N THR A 120 -5.87 -6.50 -24.40
CA THR A 120 -7.22 -6.81 -23.91
C THR A 120 -7.49 -6.13 -22.56
N PRO A 121 -8.76 -5.96 -22.17
CA PRO A 121 -9.12 -5.51 -20.84
C PRO A 121 -8.54 -6.37 -19.72
N GLU A 122 -8.42 -7.69 -19.93
CA GLU A 122 -7.82 -8.62 -18.98
C GLU A 122 -6.33 -8.34 -18.79
N ASP A 123 -5.60 -8.01 -19.87
CA ASP A 123 -4.19 -7.64 -19.77
C ASP A 123 -4.00 -6.35 -18.95
N MET A 124 -4.85 -5.35 -19.19
CA MET A 124 -4.87 -4.12 -18.37
C MET A 124 -5.16 -4.43 -16.90
N ALA A 125 -6.10 -5.34 -16.61
CA ALA A 125 -6.41 -5.75 -15.25
C ALA A 125 -5.22 -6.48 -14.59
N LEU A 126 -4.45 -7.27 -15.33
CA LEU A 126 -3.22 -7.89 -14.82
C LEU A 126 -2.13 -6.86 -14.50
N GLN A 127 -1.92 -5.87 -15.37
CA GLN A 127 -0.95 -4.80 -15.11
C GLN A 127 -1.36 -3.96 -13.90
N TYR A 128 -2.65 -3.66 -13.75
CA TYR A 128 -3.23 -3.02 -12.58
C TYR A 128 -2.97 -3.80 -11.30
N LEU A 129 -3.27 -5.11 -11.28
CA LEU A 129 -3.03 -5.97 -10.12
C LEU A 129 -1.55 -6.07 -9.79
N ALA A 130 -0.68 -6.27 -10.79
CA ALA A 130 0.75 -6.34 -10.59
C ALA A 130 1.31 -5.03 -9.98
N THR A 131 0.76 -3.88 -10.36
CA THR A 131 1.11 -2.59 -9.78
C THR A 131 0.72 -2.50 -8.31
N ILE A 132 -0.50 -2.91 -7.96
CA ILE A 132 -0.95 -2.99 -6.55
C ILE A 132 -0.02 -3.88 -5.73
N GLN A 133 0.31 -5.06 -6.26
CA GLN A 133 1.21 -6.01 -5.59
C GLN A 133 2.62 -5.43 -5.42
N ALA A 134 3.15 -4.72 -6.40
CA ALA A 134 4.45 -4.06 -6.31
C ALA A 134 4.48 -2.98 -5.21
N ILE A 135 3.42 -2.19 -5.09
CA ILE A 135 3.25 -1.20 -4.02
C ILE A 135 3.17 -1.90 -2.66
N ALA A 136 2.43 -3.01 -2.57
CA ALA A 136 2.32 -3.81 -1.35
C ALA A 136 3.66 -4.43 -0.93
N LEU A 137 4.48 -4.90 -1.89
CA LEU A 137 5.85 -5.37 -1.64
C LEU A 137 6.78 -4.22 -1.20
N GLY A 138 6.60 -3.02 -1.73
CA GLY A 138 7.29 -1.83 -1.25
C GLY A 138 6.94 -1.50 0.21
N THR A 139 5.67 -1.64 0.59
CA THR A 139 5.22 -1.51 1.98
C THR A 139 5.84 -2.59 2.88
N ARG A 140 5.87 -3.85 2.43
CA ARG A 140 6.58 -4.94 3.12
C ARG A 140 8.03 -4.60 3.38
N HIS A 141 8.74 -4.07 2.38
CA HIS A 141 10.15 -3.71 2.49
C HIS A 141 10.39 -2.64 3.56
N ILE A 142 9.52 -1.63 3.64
CA ILE A 142 9.60 -0.59 4.68
C ILE A 142 9.37 -1.21 6.06
N ILE A 143 8.34 -2.03 6.23
CA ILE A 143 8.00 -2.69 7.50
C ILE A 143 9.14 -3.60 7.96
N GLU A 144 9.67 -4.44 7.08
CA GLU A 144 10.79 -5.34 7.43
C GLU A 144 12.03 -4.56 7.83
N THR A 145 12.34 -3.44 7.16
CA THR A 145 13.45 -2.56 7.54
C THR A 145 13.24 -1.95 8.93
N MET A 146 12.02 -1.52 9.25
CA MET A 146 11.69 -1.02 10.59
C MET A 146 11.80 -2.13 11.63
N ASN A 147 11.27 -3.32 11.35
CA ASN A 147 11.31 -4.47 12.26
C ASN A 147 12.74 -4.94 12.54
N GLN A 148 13.62 -4.94 11.54
CA GLN A 148 15.05 -5.22 11.72
C GLN A 148 15.74 -4.21 12.63
N SER A 149 15.17 -3.01 12.77
CA SER A 149 15.66 -1.94 13.64
C SER A 149 14.92 -1.88 14.99
N GLY A 150 14.23 -2.97 15.37
CA GLY A 150 13.66 -3.15 16.70
C GLY A 150 12.19 -2.77 16.85
N TYR A 151 11.47 -2.48 15.77
CA TYR A 151 10.02 -2.48 15.78
C TYR A 151 9.47 -3.91 15.74
N THR A 152 8.19 -4.07 16.08
CA THR A 152 7.43 -5.31 15.90
C THR A 152 6.10 -4.92 15.29
N ILE A 153 6.13 -4.66 13.98
CA ILE A 153 4.96 -4.23 13.22
C ILE A 153 4.30 -5.48 12.63
N ASP A 154 3.13 -5.82 13.10
CA ASP A 154 2.26 -6.93 12.65
C ASP A 154 0.87 -6.44 12.21
N THR A 155 0.60 -5.16 12.39
CA THR A 155 -0.69 -4.53 12.13
C THR A 155 -0.49 -3.18 11.46
N ILE A 156 -1.34 -2.88 10.49
CA ILE A 156 -1.34 -1.61 9.76
C ILE A 156 -2.70 -0.94 9.95
N MET A 157 -2.74 0.22 10.57
CA MET A 157 -3.91 1.08 10.53
C MET A 157 -3.85 1.90 9.24
N ALA A 158 -4.79 1.64 8.33
CA ALA A 158 -4.77 2.21 6.99
C ALA A 158 -5.91 3.21 6.78
N SER A 159 -5.58 4.35 6.18
CA SER A 159 -6.54 5.38 5.79
C SER A 159 -6.19 5.97 4.42
N GLY A 160 -7.14 6.70 3.84
CA GLY A 160 -6.96 7.37 2.55
C GLY A 160 -7.54 6.61 1.36
N GLY A 161 -7.37 7.14 0.14
CA GLY A 161 -8.06 6.67 -1.06
C GLY A 161 -7.86 5.19 -1.40
N GLY A 162 -6.67 4.65 -1.16
CA GLY A 162 -6.37 3.23 -1.41
C GLY A 162 -7.25 2.26 -0.62
N THR A 163 -7.70 2.65 0.57
CA THR A 163 -8.53 1.79 1.43
C THR A 163 -9.95 1.58 0.90
N LYS A 164 -10.40 2.42 -0.03
CA LYS A 164 -11.68 2.27 -0.73
C LYS A 164 -11.67 1.11 -1.75
N ASN A 165 -10.48 0.58 -2.06
CA ASN A 165 -10.29 -0.52 -2.98
C ASN A 165 -10.01 -1.85 -2.23
N PRO A 166 -10.96 -2.79 -2.21
CA PRO A 166 -10.83 -4.02 -1.44
C PRO A 166 -9.68 -4.93 -1.91
N ILE A 167 -9.34 -4.91 -3.22
CA ILE A 167 -8.20 -5.68 -3.73
C ILE A 167 -6.89 -5.04 -3.23
N PHE A 168 -6.79 -3.71 -3.26
CA PHE A 168 -5.61 -3.02 -2.72
C PHE A 168 -5.36 -3.37 -1.25
N VAL A 169 -6.40 -3.35 -0.43
CA VAL A 169 -6.29 -3.68 1.01
C VAL A 169 -5.90 -5.14 1.21
N GLN A 170 -6.56 -6.08 0.50
CA GLN A 170 -6.26 -7.50 0.64
C GLN A 170 -4.84 -7.85 0.18
N GLU A 171 -4.40 -7.28 -0.95
CA GLU A 171 -3.04 -7.51 -1.46
C GLU A 171 -1.97 -6.94 -0.52
N HIS A 172 -2.24 -5.81 0.15
CA HIS A 172 -1.34 -5.29 1.20
C HIS A 172 -1.29 -6.22 2.42
N ALA A 173 -2.43 -6.71 2.91
CA ALA A 173 -2.44 -7.70 4.00
C ALA A 173 -1.64 -8.96 3.63
N ASN A 174 -1.89 -9.49 2.42
CA ASN A 174 -1.21 -10.69 1.92
C ASN A 174 0.30 -10.51 1.76
N ALA A 175 0.73 -9.40 1.18
CA ALA A 175 2.15 -9.15 0.88
C ALA A 175 2.97 -8.85 2.14
N THR A 176 2.39 -8.08 3.07
CA THR A 176 3.08 -7.67 4.31
C THR A 176 2.99 -8.73 5.42
N GLY A 177 1.98 -9.59 5.38
CA GLY A 177 1.67 -10.50 6.48
C GLY A 177 1.02 -9.81 7.68
N CYS A 178 0.69 -8.51 7.57
CA CYS A 178 0.09 -7.72 8.64
C CYS A 178 -1.45 -7.69 8.51
N ALA A 179 -2.15 -7.63 9.64
CA ALA A 179 -3.55 -7.29 9.64
C ALA A 179 -3.75 -5.82 9.24
N MET A 180 -4.70 -5.57 8.32
CA MET A 180 -5.10 -4.22 7.91
C MET A 180 -6.32 -3.80 8.70
N LEU A 181 -6.20 -2.77 9.53
CA LEU A 181 -7.30 -2.17 10.28
C LEU A 181 -7.78 -0.92 9.53
N LEU A 182 -9.04 -0.90 9.16
CA LEU A 182 -9.68 0.25 8.52
C LEU A 182 -10.55 0.94 9.56
N PRO A 183 -10.39 2.27 9.76
CA PRO A 183 -11.22 3.01 10.70
C PRO A 183 -12.68 3.01 10.24
N GLU A 184 -13.61 3.14 11.20
CA GLU A 184 -15.03 3.34 10.91
C GLU A 184 -15.25 4.67 10.21
N GLU A 185 -14.55 5.73 10.67
CA GLU A 185 -14.55 7.03 10.01
C GLU A 185 -13.55 7.03 8.85
N SER A 186 -14.06 7.16 7.62
CA SER A 186 -13.25 7.16 6.41
C SER A 186 -12.37 8.40 6.26
N GLU A 187 -12.81 9.55 6.82
CA GLU A 187 -12.14 10.83 6.74
C GLU A 187 -11.20 11.04 7.94
N ALA A 188 -10.23 10.15 8.08
CA ALA A 188 -9.30 10.10 9.22
C ALA A 188 -8.56 11.44 9.48
N MET A 189 -8.28 12.22 8.43
CA MET A 189 -7.64 13.54 8.57
C MET A 189 -8.57 14.54 9.27
N LEU A 190 -9.85 14.54 8.92
CA LEU A 190 -10.85 15.41 9.56
C LEU A 190 -11.07 14.96 11.01
N LEU A 191 -11.12 13.66 11.25
CA LEU A 191 -11.23 13.12 12.60
C LEU A 191 -10.05 13.56 13.48
N GLY A 192 -8.81 13.49 12.94
CA GLY A 192 -7.63 13.98 13.65
C GLY A 192 -7.72 15.48 13.98
N GLY A 193 -8.19 16.29 13.03
CA GLY A 193 -8.46 17.72 13.28
C GLY A 193 -9.51 17.94 14.37
N ALA A 194 -10.59 17.17 14.37
CA ALA A 194 -11.61 17.23 15.41
C ALA A 194 -11.05 16.86 16.80
N MET A 195 -10.19 15.82 16.89
CA MET A 195 -9.51 15.46 18.15
C MET A 195 -8.65 16.62 18.68
N MET A 196 -7.88 17.29 17.81
CA MET A 196 -7.13 18.49 18.22
C MET A 196 -8.04 19.57 18.77
N GLY A 197 -9.19 19.80 18.12
CA GLY A 197 -10.21 20.75 18.58
C GLY A 197 -10.78 20.40 19.96
N THR A 198 -11.04 19.12 20.25
CA THR A 198 -11.56 18.70 21.56
C THR A 198 -10.54 18.92 22.68
N ILE A 199 -9.24 18.71 22.39
CA ILE A 199 -8.17 18.97 23.36
C ILE A 199 -8.03 20.48 23.62
N ALA A 200 -8.04 21.29 22.53
CA ALA A 200 -7.95 22.75 22.65
C ALA A 200 -9.14 23.35 23.41
N ALA A 201 -10.31 22.71 23.34
CA ALA A 201 -11.52 23.11 24.06
C ALA A 201 -11.57 22.55 25.51
N GLY A 202 -10.59 21.76 25.94
CA GLY A 202 -10.55 21.16 27.28
C GLY A 202 -11.59 20.05 27.50
N VAL A 203 -12.08 19.41 26.41
CA VAL A 203 -12.99 18.26 26.48
C VAL A 203 -12.23 16.99 26.87
N PHE A 204 -11.01 16.84 26.36
CA PHE A 204 -10.06 15.78 26.74
C PHE A 204 -8.74 16.43 27.14
N ASP A 205 -8.07 15.85 28.13
CA ASP A 205 -6.80 16.36 28.61
C ASP A 205 -5.61 15.93 27.74
N THR A 206 -5.75 14.78 27.07
CA THR A 206 -4.64 14.19 26.28
C THR A 206 -5.08 13.65 24.92
N PHE A 207 -4.14 13.55 23.97
CA PHE A 207 -4.39 12.87 22.69
C PHE A 207 -4.81 11.41 22.83
N PRO A 208 -4.19 10.57 23.68
CA PRO A 208 -4.62 9.19 23.89
C PRO A 208 -6.08 9.07 24.35
N GLU A 209 -6.57 9.98 25.20
CA GLU A 209 -7.97 10.01 25.62
C GLU A 209 -8.89 10.35 24.46
N ALA A 210 -8.60 11.41 23.71
CA ALA A 210 -9.38 11.78 22.53
C ALA A 210 -9.39 10.66 21.48
N MET A 211 -8.25 10.05 21.19
CA MET A 211 -8.14 8.91 20.28
C MET A 211 -8.97 7.72 20.75
N SER A 212 -8.90 7.37 22.02
CA SER A 212 -9.68 6.24 22.59
C SER A 212 -11.18 6.48 22.53
N ALA A 213 -11.62 7.72 22.75
CA ALA A 213 -13.02 8.10 22.74
C ALA A 213 -13.61 8.22 21.34
N MET A 214 -12.82 8.72 20.37
CA MET A 214 -13.30 9.15 19.05
C MET A 214 -12.93 8.20 17.90
N SER A 215 -11.94 7.30 18.08
CA SER A 215 -11.54 6.33 17.03
C SER A 215 -12.20 4.99 17.26
N ARG A 216 -12.64 4.35 16.16
CA ARG A 216 -13.13 2.97 16.16
C ARG A 216 -12.60 2.23 14.94
N ILE A 217 -12.38 0.92 15.11
CA ILE A 217 -12.05 0.03 13.99
C ILE A 217 -13.37 -0.41 13.36
N GLY A 218 -13.57 -0.05 12.09
CA GLY A 218 -14.75 -0.44 11.32
C GLY A 218 -14.59 -1.81 10.67
N LYS A 219 -13.39 -2.11 10.14
CA LYS A 219 -13.13 -3.37 9.44
C LYS A 219 -11.70 -3.84 9.67
N THR A 220 -11.53 -5.15 9.85
CA THR A 220 -10.22 -5.81 9.84
C THR A 220 -10.11 -6.74 8.64
N VAL A 221 -9.00 -6.64 7.90
CA VAL A 221 -8.67 -7.54 6.80
C VAL A 221 -7.37 -8.25 7.14
N THR A 222 -7.43 -9.57 7.26
CA THR A 222 -6.26 -10.39 7.61
C THR A 222 -5.60 -10.97 6.37
N PRO A 223 -4.30 -11.31 6.45
CA PRO A 223 -3.64 -12.10 5.42
C PRO A 223 -4.39 -13.42 5.19
N GLN A 224 -4.44 -13.84 3.94
CA GLN A 224 -5.06 -15.11 3.55
C GLN A 224 -4.15 -16.31 3.88
N THR A 225 -4.33 -17.41 3.19
CA THR A 225 -3.74 -18.72 3.49
C THR A 225 -2.21 -18.78 3.37
N ASN A 226 -1.60 -19.85 3.92
CA ASN A 226 -0.17 -20.14 3.78
C ASN A 226 0.28 -20.26 2.31
N ARG A 227 -0.58 -20.72 1.39
CA ARG A 227 -0.29 -20.77 -0.04
C ARG A 227 -0.03 -19.38 -0.62
N ILE A 228 -0.82 -18.39 -0.20
CA ILE A 228 -0.65 -16.99 -0.62
C ILE A 228 0.59 -16.38 0.02
N LYS A 229 0.84 -16.66 1.30
CA LYS A 229 2.10 -16.23 1.96
C LYS A 229 3.33 -16.73 1.20
N GLN A 230 3.39 -18.00 0.84
CA GLN A 230 4.50 -18.59 0.07
C GLN A 230 4.64 -17.95 -1.32
N TYR A 231 3.53 -17.59 -1.95
CA TYR A 231 3.53 -16.86 -3.21
C TYR A 231 4.16 -15.48 -3.05
N TYR A 232 3.75 -14.71 -2.04
CA TYR A 232 4.32 -13.39 -1.78
C TYR A 232 5.79 -13.46 -1.34
N ASP A 233 6.20 -14.48 -0.61
CA ASP A 233 7.62 -14.67 -0.27
C ASP A 233 8.47 -14.90 -1.53
N ARG A 234 7.95 -15.58 -2.54
CA ARG A 234 8.61 -15.71 -3.85
C ARG A 234 8.61 -14.42 -4.63
N LYS A 235 7.46 -13.73 -4.74
CA LYS A 235 7.39 -12.41 -5.40
C LYS A 235 8.31 -11.38 -4.76
N TYR A 236 8.44 -11.40 -3.45
CA TYR A 236 9.31 -10.49 -2.72
C TYR A 236 10.80 -10.74 -3.02
N ARG A 237 11.20 -11.98 -3.21
CA ARG A 237 12.56 -12.28 -3.71
C ARG A 237 12.78 -11.70 -5.10
N VAL A 238 11.85 -11.94 -6.03
CA VAL A 238 11.92 -11.36 -7.38
C VAL A 238 11.98 -9.82 -7.34
N PHE A 239 11.20 -9.20 -6.46
CA PHE A 239 11.23 -7.74 -6.26
C PHE A 239 12.64 -7.23 -5.90
N HIS A 240 13.36 -7.95 -5.03
CA HIS A 240 14.74 -7.59 -4.69
C HIS A 240 15.74 -7.93 -5.80
N GLU A 241 15.57 -9.05 -6.50
CA GLU A 241 16.39 -9.44 -7.65
C GLU A 241 16.27 -8.42 -8.78
N MET A 242 15.05 -7.99 -9.12
CA MET A 242 14.83 -6.92 -10.11
C MET A 242 15.57 -5.62 -9.75
N TYR A 243 15.61 -5.26 -8.48
CA TYR A 243 16.39 -4.10 -8.04
C TYR A 243 17.90 -4.33 -8.24
N GLN A 244 18.41 -5.50 -7.85
CA GLN A 244 19.83 -5.83 -8.03
C GLN A 244 20.23 -5.83 -9.51
N ASP A 245 19.37 -6.34 -10.38
CA ASP A 245 19.60 -6.31 -11.82
C ASP A 245 19.55 -4.89 -12.37
N HIS A 246 18.58 -4.09 -11.93
CA HIS A 246 18.46 -2.69 -12.34
C HIS A 246 19.69 -1.84 -11.97
N MET A 247 20.38 -2.17 -10.87
CA MET A 247 21.60 -1.47 -10.45
C MET A 247 22.82 -1.80 -11.30
N LYS A 248 22.72 -2.72 -12.27
CA LYS A 248 23.80 -3.08 -13.20
C LYS A 248 23.78 -2.23 -14.47
N TYR A 249 22.71 -1.51 -14.73
CA TYR A 249 22.53 -0.64 -15.90
C TYR A 249 22.75 0.82 -15.54
#